data_21a4bbff30ad617377d5f5411a497bfd
#
_entry.id   21a4bbff30ad617377d5f5411a497bfd
#
_cell.length_a   1.000
_cell.length_b   1.000
_cell.length_c   1.000
_cell.angle_alpha   90.00
_cell.angle_beta   90.00
_cell.angle_gamma   90.00
#
_symmetry.space_group_name_H-M   'P 1'
#
loop_
_entity.id
_entity.type
_entity.pdbx_description
1 polymer ?
#
loop_
_entity_poly.entity_id
_entity_poly.type
_entity_poly.pdbx_seq_one_letter_code
_entity_poly.pdbx_strand_id
1 'polypeptide(L)'
;NLSKHHEEITGLIEGKSPEVLTHTDTSIEDPSVFALEKHLEDFLVANWSQTELARDYDIYEEDGELVGQQYPSDTGPLDILAVSKDKKTLMVIELKKGRASDSVVGQVQRYMGYVKEELAEPGQEVKGIIIALDDDVRLRRALSVTTNIDFFTYKVSFSLTRLK
;
A
#
# COMPACT_ATOMS: atom_id res chain seq x y z
N ASN A 1 -22.57 -0.25 -6.75
CA ASN A 1 -23.36 -1.27 -7.43
C ASN A 1 -22.43 -2.44 -7.80
N LEU A 2 -22.50 -3.56 -7.05
CA LEU A 2 -21.62 -4.73 -7.18
C LEU A 2 -21.56 -5.30 -8.61
N SER A 3 -22.65 -5.24 -9.37
CA SER A 3 -22.70 -5.75 -10.75
C SER A 3 -21.82 -4.92 -11.71
N LYS A 4 -21.82 -3.59 -11.59
CA LYS A 4 -20.94 -2.72 -12.38
C LYS A 4 -19.47 -2.97 -12.10
N HIS A 5 -19.11 -3.12 -10.82
CA HIS A 5 -17.73 -3.39 -10.44
C HIS A 5 -17.26 -4.77 -10.94
N HIS A 6 -18.16 -5.75 -10.98
CA HIS A 6 -17.83 -7.07 -11.51
C HIS A 6 -17.55 -7.02 -13.03
N GLU A 7 -18.34 -6.25 -13.77
CA GLU A 7 -18.13 -6.05 -15.22
C GLU A 7 -16.81 -5.32 -15.51
N GLU A 8 -16.47 -4.29 -14.72
CA GLU A 8 -15.21 -3.55 -14.86
C GLU A 8 -13.99 -4.45 -14.58
N ILE A 9 -14.03 -5.24 -13.51
CA ILE A 9 -12.96 -6.18 -13.17
C ILE A 9 -12.84 -7.27 -14.24
N THR A 10 -13.95 -7.80 -14.72
CA THR A 10 -13.96 -8.78 -15.80
C THR A 10 -13.40 -8.19 -17.10
N GLY A 11 -13.77 -6.94 -17.42
CA GLY A 11 -13.23 -6.22 -18.56
C GLY A 11 -11.73 -6.02 -18.51
N LEU A 12 -11.16 -5.76 -17.33
CA LEU A 12 -9.70 -5.66 -17.12
C LEU A 12 -8.99 -7.00 -17.34
N ILE A 13 -9.58 -8.10 -16.87
CA ILE A 13 -9.06 -9.45 -17.04
C ILE A 13 -9.08 -9.87 -18.52
N GLU A 14 -10.12 -9.48 -19.27
CA GLU A 14 -10.28 -9.74 -20.70
C GLU A 14 -9.49 -8.77 -21.59
N GLY A 15 -8.74 -7.83 -21.04
CA GLY A 15 -7.96 -6.84 -21.79
C GLY A 15 -8.79 -5.72 -22.42
N LYS A 16 -10.05 -5.56 -22.02
CA LYS A 16 -10.90 -4.43 -22.42
C LYS A 16 -10.60 -3.24 -21.53
N SER A 17 -10.52 -2.04 -22.10
CA SER A 17 -10.39 -0.81 -21.32
C SER A 17 -11.68 -0.57 -20.53
N PRO A 18 -11.62 -0.41 -19.21
CA PRO A 18 -12.81 -0.06 -18.44
C PRO A 18 -13.29 1.33 -18.81
N GLU A 19 -14.60 1.55 -18.88
CA GLU A 19 -15.14 2.90 -18.96
C GLU A 19 -14.74 3.65 -17.69
N VAL A 20 -13.98 4.73 -17.88
CA VAL A 20 -13.60 5.63 -16.79
C VAL A 20 -14.82 6.40 -16.33
N LEU A 21 -15.41 5.96 -15.24
CA LEU A 21 -16.42 6.77 -14.55
C LEU A 21 -15.68 7.93 -13.85
N THR A 22 -15.74 9.11 -14.46
CA THR A 22 -15.23 10.32 -13.81
C THR A 22 -16.12 10.67 -12.62
N HIS A 23 -15.72 10.23 -11.44
CA HIS A 23 -16.31 10.74 -10.21
C HIS A 23 -15.72 12.11 -9.90
N THR A 24 -16.59 13.08 -9.69
CA THR A 24 -16.21 14.45 -9.27
C THR A 24 -15.78 14.50 -7.79
N ASP A 25 -16.02 13.46 -7.03
CA ASP A 25 -15.60 13.34 -5.64
C ASP A 25 -14.25 12.62 -5.58
N THR A 26 -13.18 13.40 -5.34
CA THR A 26 -11.80 12.92 -5.23
C THR A 26 -11.54 12.11 -3.95
N SER A 27 -12.51 12.00 -3.04
CA SER A 27 -12.41 11.20 -1.82
C SER A 27 -12.76 9.72 -2.03
N ILE A 28 -13.37 9.38 -3.16
CA ILE A 28 -13.75 8.01 -3.49
C ILE A 28 -12.77 7.47 -4.54
N GLU A 29 -11.97 6.49 -4.16
CA GLU A 29 -11.09 5.80 -5.10
C GLU A 29 -11.90 5.03 -6.15
N ASP A 30 -11.39 4.97 -7.38
CA ASP A 30 -11.93 4.13 -8.43
C ASP A 30 -11.92 2.65 -7.97
N PRO A 31 -13.07 1.95 -7.97
CA PRO A 31 -13.12 0.56 -7.49
C PRO A 31 -12.21 -0.41 -8.25
N SER A 32 -11.94 -0.15 -9.52
CA SER A 32 -11.01 -0.97 -10.33
C SER A 32 -9.57 -0.81 -9.85
N VAL A 33 -9.17 0.42 -9.51
CA VAL A 33 -7.86 0.72 -8.92
C VAL A 33 -7.73 0.06 -7.56
N PHE A 34 -8.75 0.19 -6.71
CA PHE A 34 -8.80 -0.46 -5.40
C PHE A 34 -8.64 -1.98 -5.50
N ALA A 35 -9.37 -2.63 -6.42
CA ALA A 35 -9.29 -4.07 -6.60
C ALA A 35 -7.88 -4.54 -6.99
N LEU A 36 -7.17 -3.76 -7.81
CA LEU A 36 -5.82 -4.08 -8.25
C LEU A 36 -4.77 -3.80 -7.16
N GLU A 37 -4.96 -2.75 -6.37
CA GLU A 37 -4.11 -2.47 -5.20
C GLU A 37 -4.25 -3.58 -4.15
N LYS A 38 -5.46 -4.08 -3.95
CA LYS A 38 -5.72 -5.21 -3.05
C LYS A 38 -4.98 -6.49 -3.50
N HIS A 39 -4.96 -6.78 -4.79
CA HIS A 39 -4.19 -7.92 -5.32
C HIS A 39 -2.69 -7.74 -5.13
N LEU A 40 -2.16 -6.53 -5.32
CA LEU A 40 -0.77 -6.21 -5.05
C LEU A 40 -0.44 -6.39 -3.55
N GLU A 41 -1.31 -5.93 -2.68
CA GLU A 41 -1.19 -6.07 -1.24
C GLU A 41 -1.15 -7.56 -0.83
N ASP A 42 -2.11 -8.35 -1.29
CA ASP A 42 -2.17 -9.78 -1.01
C ASP A 42 -0.90 -10.51 -1.52
N PHE A 43 -0.43 -10.15 -2.71
CA PHE A 43 0.80 -10.68 -3.27
C PHE A 43 2.03 -10.32 -2.42
N LEU A 44 2.13 -9.06 -2.00
CA LEU A 44 3.23 -8.60 -1.16
C LEU A 44 3.25 -9.31 0.18
N VAL A 45 2.11 -9.45 0.84
CA VAL A 45 1.99 -10.15 2.12
C VAL A 45 2.33 -11.63 1.98
N ALA A 46 1.80 -12.31 0.95
CA ALA A 46 2.06 -13.72 0.70
C ALA A 46 3.54 -14.02 0.40
N ASN A 47 4.25 -13.07 -0.20
CA ASN A 47 5.66 -13.20 -0.57
C ASN A 47 6.59 -12.33 0.29
N TRP A 48 6.14 -11.90 1.45
CA TRP A 48 6.87 -10.97 2.32
C TRP A 48 8.32 -11.38 2.55
N SER A 49 8.56 -12.65 2.86
CA SER A 49 9.89 -13.19 3.15
C SER A 49 10.89 -13.07 1.98
N GLN A 50 10.41 -12.87 0.76
CA GLN A 50 11.23 -12.71 -0.44
C GLN A 50 11.48 -11.24 -0.81
N THR A 51 10.88 -10.31 -0.08
CA THR A 51 11.05 -8.88 -0.31
C THR A 51 12.26 -8.32 0.44
N GLU A 52 12.79 -7.19 -0.04
CA GLU A 52 13.82 -6.46 0.67
C GLU A 52 13.39 -6.05 2.08
N LEU A 53 12.10 -5.74 2.26
CA LEU A 53 11.54 -5.31 3.54
C LEU A 53 11.66 -6.38 4.63
N ALA A 54 11.57 -7.66 4.26
CA ALA A 54 11.63 -8.77 5.22
C ALA A 54 12.98 -8.92 5.91
N ARG A 55 14.04 -8.28 5.40
CA ARG A 55 15.33 -8.27 6.06
C ARG A 55 15.27 -7.60 7.43
N ASP A 56 14.57 -6.48 7.49
CA ASP A 56 14.55 -5.61 8.67
C ASP A 56 13.19 -5.56 9.38
N TYR A 57 12.13 -5.99 8.70
CA TYR A 57 10.75 -5.87 9.19
C TYR A 57 9.96 -7.17 9.06
N ASP A 58 9.07 -7.38 10.01
CA ASP A 58 8.01 -8.40 9.96
C ASP A 58 6.65 -7.72 9.83
N ILE A 59 5.67 -8.40 9.26
CA ILE A 59 4.28 -7.95 9.31
C ILE A 59 3.84 -7.93 10.78
N TYR A 60 3.14 -6.89 11.18
CA TYR A 60 2.71 -6.69 12.56
C TYR A 60 1.81 -7.84 13.05
N GLU A 61 2.07 -8.27 14.26
CA GLU A 61 1.45 -9.43 14.89
C GLU A 61 0.93 -9.04 16.27
N GLU A 62 -0.26 -9.54 16.62
CA GLU A 62 -0.86 -9.45 17.94
C GLU A 62 -1.24 -10.85 18.41
N ASP A 63 -0.80 -11.24 19.61
CA ASP A 63 -1.11 -12.53 20.23
C ASP A 63 -0.81 -13.74 19.32
N GLY A 64 0.24 -13.67 18.52
CA GLY A 64 0.66 -14.74 17.62
C GLY A 64 -0.07 -14.75 16.27
N GLU A 65 -0.97 -13.82 16.01
CA GLU A 65 -1.68 -13.70 14.74
C GLU A 65 -1.19 -12.50 13.94
N LEU A 66 -0.97 -12.69 12.63
CA LEU A 66 -0.63 -11.62 11.72
C LEU A 66 -1.86 -10.73 11.49
N VAL A 67 -1.83 -9.52 11.98
CA VAL A 67 -2.92 -8.55 11.90
C VAL A 67 -2.55 -7.29 11.12
N GLY A 68 -1.32 -7.21 10.61
CA GLY A 68 -0.78 -6.01 9.98
C GLY A 68 -1.40 -5.68 8.62
N GLN A 69 -1.97 -6.65 7.91
CA GLN A 69 -2.66 -6.36 6.65
C GLN A 69 -4.02 -5.75 6.92
N GLN A 70 -4.32 -4.61 6.27
CA GLN A 70 -5.58 -3.84 6.49
C GLN A 70 -5.79 -3.54 7.97
N TYR A 71 -4.73 -3.07 8.63
CA TYR A 71 -4.78 -2.74 10.05
C TYR A 71 -5.72 -1.56 10.30
N PRO A 72 -6.70 -1.69 11.21
CA PRO A 72 -7.73 -0.66 11.41
C PRO A 72 -7.17 0.62 12.03
N SER A 73 -7.68 1.75 11.58
CA SER A 73 -7.48 3.07 12.19
C SER A 73 -8.80 3.83 12.25
N ASP A 74 -8.80 4.97 12.88
CA ASP A 74 -9.97 5.85 13.01
C ASP A 74 -10.43 6.47 11.67
N THR A 75 -9.55 6.51 10.68
CA THR A 75 -9.84 7.05 9.33
C THR A 75 -9.84 6.00 8.23
N GLY A 76 -9.94 4.73 8.60
CA GLY A 76 -9.94 3.59 7.70
C GLY A 76 -8.71 2.70 7.89
N PRO A 77 -8.69 1.52 7.27
CA PRO A 77 -7.57 0.61 7.40
C PRO A 77 -6.35 1.12 6.63
N LEU A 78 -5.18 1.01 7.22
CA LEU A 78 -3.91 1.16 6.50
C LEU A 78 -3.56 -0.16 5.80
N ASP A 79 -2.90 -0.09 4.65
CA ASP A 79 -2.69 -1.28 3.82
C ASP A 79 -1.86 -2.34 4.55
N ILE A 80 -0.67 -1.98 5.04
CA ILE A 80 0.17 -2.89 5.81
C ILE A 80 0.81 -2.13 6.97
N LEU A 81 0.72 -2.71 8.16
CA LEU A 81 1.51 -2.34 9.32
C LEU A 81 2.59 -3.39 9.52
N ALA A 82 3.84 -2.96 9.64
CA ALA A 82 4.99 -3.80 9.92
C ALA A 82 5.74 -3.30 11.15
N VAL A 83 6.58 -4.16 11.70
CA VAL A 83 7.41 -3.85 12.85
C VAL A 83 8.84 -4.30 12.58
N SER A 84 9.83 -3.52 13.01
CA SER A 84 11.23 -3.90 12.87
C SER A 84 11.57 -5.15 13.69
N LYS A 85 12.60 -5.89 13.27
CA LYS A 85 13.07 -7.10 13.96
C LYS A 85 13.41 -6.83 15.44
N ASP A 86 13.95 -5.65 15.74
CA ASP A 86 14.28 -5.22 17.10
C ASP A 86 13.09 -4.63 17.88
N LYS A 87 11.91 -4.56 17.26
CA LYS A 87 10.68 -3.99 17.83
C LYS A 87 10.73 -2.51 18.17
N LYS A 88 11.70 -1.76 17.64
CA LYS A 88 11.88 -0.34 17.92
C LYS A 88 11.18 0.60 16.94
N THR A 89 10.78 0.09 15.77
CA THR A 89 10.14 0.88 14.73
C THR A 89 8.86 0.22 14.25
N LEU A 90 7.78 1.00 14.22
CA LEU A 90 6.54 0.64 13.53
C LEU A 90 6.55 1.27 12.13
N MET A 91 6.17 0.51 11.13
CA MET A 91 6.21 0.91 9.73
C MET A 91 4.83 0.87 9.11
N VAL A 92 4.35 2.03 8.66
CA VAL A 92 3.11 2.17 7.88
C VAL A 92 3.47 2.06 6.41
N ILE A 93 2.87 1.11 5.70
CA ILE A 93 3.10 0.89 4.27
C ILE A 93 1.81 1.15 3.51
N GLU A 94 1.88 2.06 2.55
CA GLU A 94 0.79 2.39 1.64
C GLU A 94 1.14 1.97 0.22
N LEU A 95 0.24 1.22 -0.41
CA LEU A 95 0.41 0.69 -1.76
C LEU A 95 -0.45 1.47 -2.75
N LYS A 96 0.13 1.83 -3.88
CA LYS A 96 -0.60 2.44 -5.01
C LYS A 96 -0.33 1.67 -6.30
N LYS A 97 -1.40 1.32 -6.98
CA LYS A 97 -1.30 0.77 -8.32
C LYS A 97 -1.05 1.90 -9.31
N GLY A 98 0.05 1.89 -9.99
CA GLY A 98 0.40 2.95 -10.94
C GLY A 98 1.09 4.13 -10.27
N ARG A 99 0.86 5.34 -10.80
CA ARG A 99 1.49 6.56 -10.32
C ARG A 99 0.77 7.08 -9.07
N ALA A 100 1.50 7.22 -7.97
CA ALA A 100 1.00 7.89 -6.78
C ALA A 100 1.04 9.41 -6.96
N SER A 101 0.03 10.12 -6.45
CA SER A 101 0.06 11.58 -6.34
C SER A 101 0.72 12.00 -5.02
N ASP A 102 1.10 13.28 -4.93
CA ASP A 102 1.66 13.85 -3.70
C ASP A 102 0.68 13.83 -2.51
N SER A 103 -0.62 13.71 -2.76
CA SER A 103 -1.64 13.54 -1.71
C SER A 103 -1.44 12.27 -0.86
N VAL A 104 -0.77 11.25 -1.38
CA VAL A 104 -0.47 10.02 -0.63
C VAL A 104 0.45 10.30 0.58
N VAL A 105 1.30 11.32 0.51
CA VAL A 105 2.17 11.71 1.63
C VAL A 105 1.33 12.10 2.86
N GLY A 106 0.32 12.94 2.66
CA GLY A 106 -0.61 13.32 3.74
C GLY A 106 -1.40 12.13 4.29
N GLN A 107 -1.81 11.20 3.42
CA GLN A 107 -2.49 9.97 3.82
C GLN A 107 -1.59 9.10 4.72
N VAL A 108 -0.35 8.87 4.31
CA VAL A 108 0.61 8.09 5.09
C VAL A 108 0.92 8.78 6.41
N GLN A 109 1.14 10.10 6.40
CA GLN A 109 1.40 10.87 7.62
C GLN A 109 0.22 10.77 8.62
N ARG A 110 -1.00 10.77 8.14
CA ARG A 110 -2.20 10.61 9.00
C ARG A 110 -2.23 9.23 9.65
N TYR A 111 -1.94 8.17 8.91
CA TYR A 111 -1.81 6.83 9.46
C TYR A 111 -0.63 6.70 10.43
N MET A 112 0.50 7.30 10.12
CA MET A 112 1.66 7.34 11.02
C MET A 112 1.32 8.05 12.34
N GLY A 113 0.58 9.16 12.27
CA GLY A 113 0.09 9.88 13.44
C GLY A 113 -0.80 9.00 14.32
N TYR A 114 -1.75 8.29 13.72
CA TYR A 114 -2.60 7.33 14.43
C TYR A 114 -1.77 6.23 15.13
N VAL A 115 -0.86 5.61 14.40
CA VAL A 115 0.02 4.56 14.96
C VAL A 115 0.88 5.10 16.11
N LYS A 116 1.38 6.32 15.98
CA LYS A 116 2.19 6.97 17.02
C LYS A 116 1.39 7.24 18.28
N GLU A 117 0.16 7.71 18.16
CA GLU A 117 -0.68 8.11 19.29
C GLU A 117 -1.36 6.93 19.97
N GLU A 118 -1.82 5.95 19.19
CA GLU A 118 -2.68 4.88 19.68
C GLU A 118 -1.96 3.52 19.88
N LEU A 119 -0.85 3.30 19.18
CA LEU A 119 -0.22 1.98 19.15
C LEU A 119 1.22 1.98 19.67
N ALA A 120 2.02 3.00 19.32
CA ALA A 120 3.43 3.02 19.65
C ALA A 120 3.68 3.10 21.16
N GLU A 121 4.59 2.26 21.65
CA GLU A 121 5.07 2.28 23.01
C GLU A 121 6.19 3.32 23.20
N PRO A 122 6.49 3.77 24.44
CA PRO A 122 7.60 4.66 24.70
C PRO A 122 8.92 4.12 24.12
N GLY A 123 9.63 4.97 23.36
CA GLY A 123 10.88 4.59 22.71
C GLY A 123 10.74 3.98 21.32
N GLN A 124 9.51 3.69 20.86
CA GLN A 124 9.27 3.28 19.47
C GLN A 124 9.17 4.48 18.53
N GLU A 125 9.78 4.34 17.35
CA GLU A 125 9.62 5.28 16.24
C GLU A 125 8.52 4.80 15.29
N VAL A 126 7.91 5.73 14.55
CA VAL A 126 6.98 5.44 13.48
C VAL A 126 7.53 5.99 12.18
N LYS A 127 7.62 5.13 11.18
CA LYS A 127 8.06 5.45 9.81
C LYS A 127 7.00 5.07 8.80
N GLY A 128 7.15 5.55 7.58
CA GLY A 128 6.25 5.26 6.47
C GLY A 128 7.00 4.80 5.23
N ILE A 129 6.32 4.01 4.43
CA ILE A 129 6.75 3.60 3.09
C ILE A 129 5.58 3.81 2.13
N ILE A 130 5.89 4.39 0.98
CA ILE A 130 4.98 4.46 -0.17
C ILE A 130 5.53 3.53 -1.24
N ILE A 131 4.70 2.65 -1.76
CA ILE A 131 5.05 1.74 -2.86
C ILE A 131 4.13 2.04 -4.03
N ALA A 132 4.69 2.40 -5.18
CA ALA A 132 3.94 2.68 -6.40
C ALA A 132 4.63 2.09 -7.63
N LEU A 133 3.88 1.96 -8.73
CA LEU A 133 4.43 1.45 -9.98
C LEU A 133 5.41 2.44 -10.61
N ASP A 134 5.04 3.71 -10.64
CA ASP A 134 5.78 4.76 -11.32
C ASP A 134 6.28 5.83 -10.36
N ASP A 135 7.40 6.42 -10.75
CA ASP A 135 7.96 7.60 -10.11
C ASP A 135 7.15 8.87 -10.47
N ASP A 136 7.08 9.80 -9.55
CA ASP A 136 6.43 11.10 -9.72
C ASP A 136 7.26 12.22 -9.12
N VAL A 137 7.50 13.26 -9.92
CA VAL A 137 8.34 14.41 -9.49
C VAL A 137 7.71 15.18 -8.32
N ARG A 138 6.38 15.34 -8.32
CA ARG A 138 5.68 16.06 -7.22
C ARG A 138 5.79 15.27 -5.92
N LEU A 139 5.60 13.96 -6.01
CA LEU A 139 5.77 13.07 -4.86
C LEU A 139 7.20 13.13 -4.32
N ARG A 140 8.20 13.05 -5.17
CA ARG A 140 9.62 13.17 -4.76
C ARG A 140 9.91 14.50 -4.11
N ARG A 141 9.38 15.60 -4.61
CA ARG A 141 9.56 16.93 -4.00
C ARG A 141 8.90 17.00 -2.63
N ALA A 142 7.69 16.47 -2.48
CA ALA A 142 7.04 16.39 -1.17
C ALA A 142 7.86 15.55 -0.18
N LEU A 143 8.39 14.42 -0.62
CA LEU A 143 9.19 13.52 0.21
C LEU A 143 10.57 14.10 0.56
N SER A 144 11.12 14.99 -0.26
CA SER A 144 12.43 15.62 0.01
C SER A 144 12.46 16.46 1.29
N VAL A 145 11.31 16.88 1.78
CA VAL A 145 11.14 17.63 3.03
C VAL A 145 10.59 16.79 4.18
N THR A 146 10.44 15.49 3.98
CA THR A 146 10.09 14.51 5.02
C THR A 146 11.32 13.68 5.37
N THR A 147 11.46 13.28 6.62
CA THR A 147 12.65 12.55 7.10
C THR A 147 12.38 11.09 7.40
N ASN A 148 11.13 10.66 7.39
CA ASN A 148 10.71 9.36 7.91
C ASN A 148 9.75 8.61 6.99
N ILE A 149 9.69 8.98 5.71
CA ILE A 149 8.92 8.28 4.68
C ILE A 149 9.84 7.96 3.51
N ASP A 150 9.95 6.67 3.19
CA ASP A 150 10.68 6.17 2.03
C ASP A 150 9.74 5.86 0.88
N PHE A 151 10.27 5.91 -0.33
CA PHE A 151 9.52 5.64 -1.54
C PHE A 151 10.13 4.50 -2.32
N PHE A 152 9.33 3.48 -2.61
CA PHE A 152 9.70 2.32 -3.41
C PHE A 152 8.88 2.27 -4.69
N THR A 153 9.49 1.85 -5.78
CA THR A 153 8.77 1.43 -6.97
C THR A 153 8.81 -0.09 -7.11
N TYR A 154 7.76 -0.67 -7.70
CA TYR A 154 7.72 -2.08 -8.01
C TYR A 154 7.66 -2.32 -9.52
N LYS A 155 8.05 -3.51 -9.94
CA LYS A 155 7.92 -3.99 -11.31
C LYS A 155 7.13 -5.27 -11.33
N VAL A 156 6.27 -5.41 -12.34
CA VAL A 156 5.58 -6.66 -12.65
C VAL A 156 6.23 -7.25 -13.88
N SER A 157 6.65 -8.52 -13.81
CA SER A 157 7.16 -9.25 -14.96
C SER A 157 6.29 -10.46 -15.24
N PHE A 158 6.08 -10.72 -16.53
CA PHE A 158 5.33 -11.88 -17.00
C PHE A 158 6.16 -12.57 -18.09
N SER A 159 6.35 -13.87 -17.98
CA SER A 159 7.02 -14.64 -19.01
C SER A 159 6.17 -15.84 -19.42
N LEU A 160 6.17 -16.12 -20.70
CA LEU A 160 5.48 -17.25 -21.30
C LEU A 160 6.50 -18.15 -21.96
N THR A 161 6.52 -19.42 -21.56
CA THR A 161 7.43 -20.42 -22.14
C THR A 161 6.62 -21.49 -22.85
N ARG A 162 6.92 -21.72 -24.13
CA ARG A 162 6.31 -22.79 -24.88
C ARG A 162 6.98 -24.11 -24.52
N LEU A 163 6.19 -25.09 -24.07
CA LEU A 163 6.66 -26.41 -23.71
C LEU A 163 6.35 -27.46 -24.82
N LYS A 164 5.43 -27.14 -25.74
CA LYS A 164 5.04 -28.03 -26.85
C LYS A 164 4.53 -27.25 -28.07
#